data_391c2f224c62afb3fe3862e424562f4e
#
_entry.id   391c2f224c62afb3fe3862e424562f4e
#
_cell.length_a   1.000
_cell.length_b   1.000
_cell.length_c   1.000
_cell.angle_alpha   90.00
_cell.angle_beta   90.00
_cell.angle_gamma   90.00
#
_symmetry.space_group_name_H-M   'P 1'
#
loop_
_entity.id
_entity.type
_entity.pdbx_description
1 polymer ?
#
loop_
_entity_poly.entity_id
_entity_poly.type
_entity_poly.pdbx_seq_one_letter_code
_entity_poly.pdbx_strand_id
1 'polypeptide(L)'
;IGNDNIGAAEGDIMPGSSHAEDEKRSQFARATFRFFDRYIISGSLRRDGTDKFFKGKKYAFFPSVSVAWKIYDEAFMRDITWINMLKLRASYGTTGNDNLGSTLYGTYSFSNNYVKFNNNGTSYIPFYLKSQDYPDVTWEKTVMKNIGLDFSFLNDRINGSFDYFWNDITNMLGWANTNALSMFSSYPINGGHIRRYGWDATINTTNIATHNFRWTSVLTLSHYNSIWKERMPNYDFNEYQKQKDEPVNALYFYRTDGIINAEMSNVPAHQPEALRLPGCPVLKDLNGDGKLDTEDIELVNVTPKLYWGFGNTFTYKNWNLDVFLYSQLGLKKHNYIYDWTSASELASQNSNQSVYMKDVWHSELNPNGTLPGVAWTQANVTLPGGAGTDIGYENSSFVRVRNITLGYQFERNNLGLFGKYVSGLRLYVDVQNPFTFTSFKGFDPEVVTGGGYKGGKAEYPMTRTYSVGLNLTL
;
A
#
# COMPACT_ATOMS: atom_id res chain seq x y z
N ILE A 1 -2.30 -12.15 44.30
CA ILE A 1 -2.36 -12.04 42.87
C ILE A 1 -0.96 -12.27 42.38
N GLY A 2 -0.67 -13.44 41.77
CA GLY A 2 0.64 -13.77 41.23
C GLY A 2 0.97 -12.86 40.02
N ASN A 3 2.21 -12.44 39.94
CA ASN A 3 2.71 -11.73 38.77
C ASN A 3 3.31 -12.78 37.82
N ASP A 4 2.61 -13.05 36.70
CA ASP A 4 3.03 -14.06 35.71
C ASP A 4 4.22 -13.56 34.83
N ASN A 5 4.72 -12.36 35.13
CA ASN A 5 5.82 -11.75 34.39
C ASN A 5 7.16 -12.16 35.02
N ILE A 6 7.91 -13.02 34.32
CA ILE A 6 9.24 -13.47 34.74
C ILE A 6 10.24 -12.30 34.87
N GLY A 7 10.03 -11.19 34.08
CA GLY A 7 10.83 -9.97 34.16
C GLY A 7 10.70 -9.22 35.52
N ALA A 8 9.74 -9.58 36.36
CA ALA A 8 9.60 -9.06 37.72
C ALA A 8 10.36 -9.88 38.78
N ALA A 9 11.03 -10.97 38.39
CA ALA A 9 11.84 -11.77 39.29
C ALA A 9 13.19 -11.08 39.59
N GLU A 10 13.65 -11.16 40.83
CA GLU A 10 14.96 -10.69 41.25
C GLU A 10 16.00 -11.82 41.10
N GLY A 11 17.17 -11.51 40.55
CA GLY A 11 18.30 -12.45 40.40
C GLY A 11 19.44 -11.88 39.56
N ASP A 12 20.53 -12.63 39.46
CA ASP A 12 21.73 -12.24 38.70
C ASP A 12 21.51 -12.17 37.17
N ILE A 13 20.44 -12.79 36.68
CA ILE A 13 20.00 -12.72 35.30
C ILE A 13 18.61 -12.09 35.30
N MET A 14 18.46 -10.92 34.66
CA MET A 14 17.17 -10.27 34.48
C MET A 14 16.49 -10.80 33.20
N PRO A 15 15.63 -11.83 33.29
CA PRO A 15 14.88 -12.26 32.13
C PRO A 15 13.85 -11.21 31.73
N GLY A 16 13.78 -10.87 30.44
CA GLY A 16 12.73 -10.00 29.91
C GLY A 16 11.47 -10.81 29.61
N SER A 17 10.34 -10.38 30.12
CA SER A 17 9.03 -10.89 29.69
C SER A 17 8.02 -9.75 29.68
N SER A 18 7.02 -9.85 28.84
CA SER A 18 5.90 -8.92 28.80
C SER A 18 4.60 -9.70 28.68
N HIS A 19 3.57 -9.20 29.33
CA HIS A 19 2.20 -9.68 29.22
C HIS A 19 1.32 -8.51 28.79
N ALA A 20 0.48 -8.72 27.79
CA ALA A 20 -0.49 -7.74 27.32
C ALA A 20 -1.85 -8.40 27.12
N GLU A 21 -2.88 -7.76 27.60
CA GLU A 21 -4.26 -8.17 27.41
C GLU A 21 -5.05 -7.04 26.75
N ASP A 22 -5.85 -7.39 25.75
CA ASP A 22 -6.78 -6.48 25.08
C ASP A 22 -8.20 -7.07 25.16
N GLU A 23 -9.16 -6.30 25.67
CA GLU A 23 -10.57 -6.70 25.70
C GLU A 23 -11.35 -5.92 24.62
N LYS A 24 -12.09 -6.68 23.79
CA LYS A 24 -13.05 -6.11 22.81
C LYS A 24 -14.43 -6.74 23.02
N ARG A 25 -15.46 -5.91 22.92
CA ARG A 25 -16.85 -6.34 23.02
C ARG A 25 -17.66 -5.75 21.89
N SER A 26 -18.34 -6.61 21.12
CA SER A 26 -19.17 -6.18 20.00
C SER A 26 -20.59 -6.70 20.12
N GLN A 27 -21.57 -5.86 19.79
CA GLN A 27 -22.98 -6.20 19.67
C GLN A 27 -23.47 -5.69 18.32
N PHE A 28 -24.23 -6.50 17.60
CA PHE A 28 -24.76 -6.07 16.30
C PHE A 28 -26.19 -6.55 16.09
N ALA A 29 -26.94 -5.79 15.32
CA ALA A 29 -28.25 -6.15 14.81
C ALA A 29 -28.30 -5.81 13.32
N ARG A 30 -28.98 -6.67 12.54
CA ARG A 30 -29.20 -6.46 11.10
C ARG A 30 -30.60 -6.87 10.74
N ALA A 31 -31.24 -6.06 9.88
CA ALA A 31 -32.53 -6.38 9.26
C ALA A 31 -32.41 -6.18 7.75
N THR A 32 -33.07 -7.05 7.02
CA THR A 32 -33.16 -6.96 5.54
C THR A 32 -34.62 -7.15 5.16
N PHE A 33 -35.12 -6.19 4.39
CA PHE A 33 -36.47 -6.20 3.86
C PHE A 33 -36.43 -6.29 2.34
N ARG A 34 -37.31 -7.11 1.77
CA ARG A 34 -37.49 -7.24 0.33
C ARG A 34 -38.95 -6.91 0.01
N PHE A 35 -39.12 -5.94 -0.88
CA PHE A 35 -40.44 -5.48 -1.32
C PHE A 35 -40.62 -5.84 -2.80
N PHE A 36 -41.75 -6.43 -3.13
CA PHE A 36 -42.11 -6.85 -4.50
C PHE A 36 -41.02 -7.61 -5.24
N ASP A 37 -40.16 -8.30 -4.51
CA ASP A 37 -38.95 -9.00 -4.99
C ASP A 37 -37.94 -8.15 -5.79
N ARG A 38 -38.17 -6.83 -5.90
CA ARG A 38 -37.37 -5.87 -6.68
C ARG A 38 -36.57 -4.89 -5.84
N TYR A 39 -37.12 -4.48 -4.72
CA TYR A 39 -36.47 -3.48 -3.85
C TYR A 39 -35.98 -4.14 -2.59
N ILE A 40 -34.69 -4.06 -2.33
CA ILE A 40 -34.06 -4.66 -1.17
C ILE A 40 -33.47 -3.54 -0.33
N ILE A 41 -33.84 -3.48 0.94
CA ILE A 41 -33.31 -2.51 1.91
C ILE A 41 -32.71 -3.31 3.06
N SER A 42 -31.44 -3.05 3.37
CA SER A 42 -30.76 -3.65 4.52
C SER A 42 -30.24 -2.55 5.43
N GLY A 43 -30.50 -2.70 6.72
CA GLY A 43 -29.95 -1.83 7.74
C GLY A 43 -29.18 -2.66 8.77
N SER A 44 -28.08 -2.15 9.28
CA SER A 44 -27.38 -2.74 10.43
C SER A 44 -26.87 -1.68 11.38
N LEU A 45 -26.81 -2.04 12.65
CA LEU A 45 -26.21 -1.26 13.69
C LEU A 45 -25.23 -2.14 14.47
N ARG A 46 -24.00 -1.69 14.58
CA ARG A 46 -22.96 -2.35 15.39
C ARG A 46 -22.49 -1.38 16.48
N ARG A 47 -22.41 -1.91 17.70
CA ARG A 47 -21.79 -1.24 18.83
C ARG A 47 -20.52 -1.98 19.18
N ASP A 48 -19.36 -1.31 19.07
CA ASP A 48 -18.07 -1.88 19.45
C ASP A 48 -17.51 -1.17 20.67
N GLY A 49 -16.87 -1.94 21.53
CA GLY A 49 -16.17 -1.46 22.70
C GLY A 49 -14.76 -2.03 22.77
N THR A 50 -13.84 -1.23 23.28
CA THR A 50 -12.44 -1.61 23.55
C THR A 50 -12.02 -1.05 24.91
N ASP A 51 -11.13 -1.73 25.59
CA ASP A 51 -10.54 -1.28 26.84
C ASP A 51 -9.42 -0.25 26.64
N LYS A 52 -8.93 -0.08 25.42
CA LYS A 52 -7.86 0.85 25.07
C LYS A 52 -8.21 2.31 25.38
N PHE A 53 -9.47 2.71 25.23
CA PHE A 53 -9.93 4.06 25.46
C PHE A 53 -10.45 4.28 26.88
N PHE A 54 -10.39 5.51 27.35
CA PHE A 54 -10.88 5.90 28.66
C PHE A 54 -12.39 5.79 28.80
N LYS A 55 -12.87 5.79 30.06
CA LYS A 55 -14.30 5.77 30.37
C LYS A 55 -15.04 6.88 29.63
N GLY A 56 -16.15 6.52 28.98
CA GLY A 56 -16.92 7.43 28.13
C GLY A 56 -16.52 7.44 26.65
N LYS A 57 -15.33 6.95 26.31
CA LYS A 57 -14.84 6.82 24.91
C LYS A 57 -14.72 5.37 24.45
N LYS A 58 -14.87 4.40 25.36
CA LYS A 58 -14.70 2.97 25.09
C LYS A 58 -15.61 2.42 23.98
N TYR A 59 -16.83 2.94 23.88
CA TYR A 59 -17.86 2.43 22.96
C TYR A 59 -18.16 3.40 21.83
N ALA A 60 -18.32 2.85 20.62
CA ALA A 60 -18.78 3.59 19.46
C ALA A 60 -19.87 2.81 18.71
N PHE A 61 -20.70 3.56 17.96
CA PHE A 61 -21.78 3.01 17.13
C PHE A 61 -21.47 3.19 15.67
N PHE A 62 -21.69 2.12 14.90
CA PHE A 62 -21.40 2.03 13.49
C PHE A 62 -22.66 1.59 12.73
N PRO A 63 -23.51 2.54 12.32
CA PRO A 63 -24.66 2.24 11.49
C PRO A 63 -24.25 1.99 10.04
N SER A 64 -25.06 1.16 9.34
CA SER A 64 -25.00 1.06 7.89
C SER A 64 -26.39 0.85 7.30
N VAL A 65 -26.58 1.34 6.07
CA VAL A 65 -27.77 1.13 5.26
C VAL A 65 -27.37 0.84 3.83
N SER A 66 -28.06 -0.09 3.19
CA SER A 66 -27.92 -0.33 1.76
C SER A 66 -29.27 -0.53 1.12
N VAL A 67 -29.38 -0.08 -0.12
CA VAL A 67 -30.54 -0.26 -0.98
C VAL A 67 -30.11 -0.90 -2.28
N ALA A 68 -30.95 -1.76 -2.80
CA ALA A 68 -30.75 -2.34 -4.13
C ALA A 68 -32.07 -2.40 -4.88
N TRP A 69 -32.00 -2.03 -6.14
CA TRP A 69 -33.12 -2.07 -7.08
C TRP A 69 -32.81 -3.03 -8.22
N LYS A 70 -33.59 -4.08 -8.33
CA LYS A 70 -33.51 -5.04 -9.45
C LYS A 70 -34.33 -4.48 -10.62
N ILE A 71 -33.67 -3.71 -11.46
CA ILE A 71 -34.30 -3.03 -12.59
C ILE A 71 -34.87 -4.05 -13.59
N TYR A 72 -34.16 -5.17 -13.77
CA TYR A 72 -34.56 -6.21 -14.74
C TYR A 72 -35.89 -6.89 -14.41
N ASP A 73 -36.35 -6.83 -13.15
CA ASP A 73 -37.66 -7.40 -12.72
C ASP A 73 -38.83 -6.41 -12.94
N GLU A 74 -38.58 -5.21 -13.46
CA GLU A 74 -39.58 -4.21 -13.73
C GLU A 74 -40.40 -4.53 -15.01
N ALA A 75 -41.65 -4.07 -15.03
CA ALA A 75 -42.56 -4.37 -16.14
C ALA A 75 -42.02 -3.83 -17.48
N PHE A 76 -41.35 -2.67 -17.48
CA PHE A 76 -40.80 -2.04 -18.69
C PHE A 76 -39.56 -2.77 -19.24
N MET A 77 -38.98 -3.70 -18.48
CA MET A 77 -37.80 -4.48 -18.90
C MET A 77 -38.18 -5.82 -19.54
N ARG A 78 -39.42 -6.26 -19.43
CA ARG A 78 -39.86 -7.61 -19.84
C ARG A 78 -39.60 -7.93 -21.30
N ASP A 79 -39.71 -6.92 -22.17
CA ASP A 79 -39.52 -7.11 -23.62
C ASP A 79 -38.04 -7.05 -24.04
N ILE A 80 -37.12 -6.76 -23.09
CA ILE A 80 -35.69 -6.63 -23.34
C ILE A 80 -35.01 -7.96 -22.99
N THR A 81 -35.07 -8.92 -23.90
CA THR A 81 -34.64 -10.30 -23.64
C THR A 81 -33.11 -10.50 -23.57
N TRP A 82 -32.34 -9.56 -24.08
CA TRP A 82 -30.88 -9.66 -24.06
C TRP A 82 -30.24 -9.19 -22.72
N ILE A 83 -31.02 -8.54 -21.84
CA ILE A 83 -30.63 -8.18 -20.47
C ILE A 83 -31.15 -9.26 -19.52
N ASN A 84 -30.26 -10.03 -18.91
CA ASN A 84 -30.59 -11.08 -17.96
C ASN A 84 -30.61 -10.57 -16.51
N MET A 85 -29.75 -9.59 -16.20
CA MET A 85 -29.71 -8.93 -14.91
C MET A 85 -29.27 -7.47 -15.06
N LEU A 86 -29.98 -6.59 -14.39
CA LEU A 86 -29.59 -5.20 -14.20
C LEU A 86 -30.05 -4.78 -12.81
N LYS A 87 -29.08 -4.49 -11.93
CA LYS A 87 -29.35 -4.18 -10.53
C LYS A 87 -28.52 -2.99 -10.08
N LEU A 88 -29.15 -1.94 -9.65
CA LEU A 88 -28.54 -0.77 -9.05
C LEU A 88 -28.40 -0.96 -7.53
N ARG A 89 -27.28 -0.60 -6.98
CA ARG A 89 -26.98 -0.66 -5.54
C ARG A 89 -26.48 0.69 -5.05
N ALA A 90 -26.88 1.06 -3.83
CA ALA A 90 -26.26 2.17 -3.12
C ALA A 90 -26.11 1.77 -1.65
N SER A 91 -25.01 2.19 -1.05
CA SER A 91 -24.76 1.93 0.36
C SER A 91 -24.06 3.10 1.05
N TYR A 92 -24.40 3.25 2.33
CA TYR A 92 -23.76 4.15 3.26
C TYR A 92 -23.49 3.37 4.54
N GLY A 93 -22.27 3.44 5.06
CA GLY A 93 -21.91 2.75 6.28
C GLY A 93 -20.78 3.43 7.01
N THR A 94 -20.66 3.12 8.29
CA THR A 94 -19.55 3.60 9.11
C THR A 94 -18.82 2.44 9.75
N THR A 95 -17.51 2.58 9.89
CA THR A 95 -16.66 1.66 10.67
C THR A 95 -15.72 2.45 11.57
N GLY A 96 -15.21 1.79 12.61
CA GLY A 96 -14.22 2.37 13.51
C GLY A 96 -12.91 1.61 13.50
N ASN A 97 -11.85 2.32 13.89
CA ASN A 97 -10.53 1.76 14.13
C ASN A 97 -10.05 2.22 15.52
N ASP A 98 -9.51 1.28 16.30
CA ASP A 98 -8.96 1.51 17.65
C ASP A 98 -7.46 1.21 17.71
N ASN A 99 -6.81 1.04 16.58
CA ASN A 99 -5.41 0.64 16.50
C ASN A 99 -4.49 1.86 16.52
N LEU A 100 -4.00 2.20 17.70
CA LEU A 100 -2.99 3.24 17.87
C LEU A 100 -1.56 2.68 18.04
N GLY A 101 -1.44 1.36 18.29
CA GLY A 101 -0.12 0.72 18.50
C GLY A 101 0.53 1.05 19.84
N SER A 102 -0.19 1.71 20.77
CA SER A 102 0.31 2.11 22.09
C SER A 102 -0.82 2.14 23.11
N THR A 103 -0.46 2.09 24.40
CA THR A 103 -1.41 2.34 25.49
C THR A 103 -1.71 3.83 25.65
N LEU A 104 -2.94 4.17 25.99
CA LEU A 104 -3.38 5.53 26.32
C LEU A 104 -3.32 5.82 27.81
N TYR A 105 -3.06 4.81 28.63
CA TYR A 105 -2.92 4.94 30.07
C TYR A 105 -1.49 5.28 30.46
N GLY A 106 -1.32 6.08 31.48
CA GLY A 106 -0.04 6.41 32.06
C GLY A 106 0.70 5.19 32.55
N THR A 107 1.96 5.09 32.21
CA THR A 107 2.82 3.97 32.62
C THR A 107 4.10 4.47 33.22
N TYR A 108 4.62 3.72 34.19
CA TYR A 108 5.93 3.96 34.78
C TYR A 108 6.90 2.88 34.31
N SER A 109 8.17 3.26 34.23
CA SER A 109 9.25 2.33 33.92
C SER A 109 10.40 2.52 34.90
N PHE A 110 11.16 1.48 35.11
CA PHE A 110 12.40 1.54 35.91
C PHE A 110 13.57 1.89 34.98
N SER A 111 14.52 2.69 35.53
CA SER A 111 15.78 2.92 34.84
C SER A 111 16.70 1.72 35.05
N ASN A 112 17.42 1.33 33.99
CA ASN A 112 18.48 0.33 34.12
C ASN A 112 19.75 0.89 34.79
N ASN A 113 19.79 2.21 35.03
CA ASN A 113 20.92 2.87 35.65
C ASN A 113 20.65 3.13 37.13
N TYR A 114 21.55 2.67 37.98
CA TYR A 114 21.51 2.97 39.42
C TYR A 114 21.89 4.44 39.65
N VAL A 115 21.12 5.10 40.51
CA VAL A 115 21.45 6.44 40.97
C VAL A 115 21.97 6.35 42.42
N LYS A 116 23.15 6.93 42.65
CA LYS A 116 23.75 7.04 44.00
C LYS A 116 23.43 8.40 44.59
N PHE A 117 22.73 8.47 45.69
CA PHE A 117 22.31 9.71 46.35
C PHE A 117 23.22 10.17 47.48
N ASN A 118 24.17 9.35 47.95
CA ASN A 118 25.07 9.72 49.02
C ASN A 118 26.45 9.08 48.83
N ASN A 119 27.44 9.57 49.64
CA ASN A 119 28.82 9.06 49.62
C ASN A 119 28.94 7.62 50.15
N ASN A 120 27.91 7.07 50.81
CA ASN A 120 27.92 5.73 51.38
C ASN A 120 27.57 4.65 50.35
N GLY A 121 27.40 5.02 49.07
CA GLY A 121 27.27 4.04 48.00
C GLY A 121 25.93 3.33 47.87
N THR A 122 24.88 3.75 48.61
CA THR A 122 23.53 3.18 48.42
C THR A 122 23.03 3.48 47.02
N SER A 123 22.75 2.45 46.28
CA SER A 123 22.25 2.53 44.90
C SER A 123 20.73 2.33 44.91
N TYR A 124 20.06 3.19 44.15
CA TYR A 124 18.60 3.13 43.93
C TYR A 124 18.31 2.91 42.49
N ILE A 125 17.29 2.15 42.16
CA ILE A 125 16.75 2.03 40.82
C ILE A 125 15.63 3.06 40.70
N PRO A 126 15.87 4.19 39.99
CA PRO A 126 14.82 5.18 39.84
C PRO A 126 13.73 4.66 38.90
N PHE A 127 12.50 4.97 39.23
CA PHE A 127 11.39 4.83 38.30
C PHE A 127 10.98 6.20 37.76
N TYR A 128 10.51 6.22 36.55
CA TYR A 128 10.09 7.45 35.86
C TYR A 128 8.80 7.23 35.11
N LEU A 129 8.06 8.32 34.88
CA LEU A 129 6.84 8.31 34.08
C LEU A 129 7.23 8.07 32.61
N LYS A 130 6.81 6.94 32.06
CA LYS A 130 7.07 6.55 30.66
C LYS A 130 6.03 7.11 29.70
N SER A 131 4.76 7.17 30.13
CA SER A 131 3.67 7.80 29.40
C SER A 131 2.64 8.36 30.38
N GLN A 132 1.94 9.40 29.97
CA GLN A 132 0.82 9.97 30.73
C GLN A 132 -0.52 9.45 30.22
N ASP A 133 -1.59 9.78 30.94
CA ASP A 133 -2.96 9.49 30.49
C ASP A 133 -3.38 10.40 29.33
N TYR A 134 -4.09 9.80 28.35
CA TYR A 134 -4.64 10.53 27.20
C TYR A 134 -6.15 10.27 27.07
N PRO A 135 -6.97 10.89 27.95
CA PRO A 135 -8.39 10.57 28.07
C PRO A 135 -9.25 11.05 26.90
N ASP A 136 -8.74 11.98 26.09
CA ASP A 136 -9.51 12.57 24.99
C ASP A 136 -9.47 11.75 23.70
N VAL A 137 -8.55 10.80 23.61
CA VAL A 137 -8.42 9.95 22.42
C VAL A 137 -9.61 8.97 22.32
N THR A 138 -10.13 8.84 21.11
CA THR A 138 -11.30 8.03 20.80
C THR A 138 -11.16 7.33 19.45
N TRP A 139 -12.20 6.63 19.03
CA TRP A 139 -12.26 5.89 17.77
C TRP A 139 -11.99 6.78 16.55
N GLU A 140 -11.10 6.31 15.68
CA GLU A 140 -11.05 6.76 14.29
C GLU A 140 -12.31 6.28 13.57
N LYS A 141 -12.87 7.10 12.69
CA LYS A 141 -14.11 6.80 12.00
C LYS A 141 -13.93 6.87 10.49
N THR A 142 -14.32 5.80 9.80
CA THR A 142 -14.45 5.78 8.34
C THR A 142 -15.92 5.78 7.95
N VAL A 143 -16.31 6.76 7.14
CA VAL A 143 -17.62 6.84 6.49
C VAL A 143 -17.44 6.34 5.06
N MET A 144 -18.11 5.25 4.73
CA MET A 144 -18.05 4.60 3.41
C MET A 144 -19.33 4.85 2.64
N LYS A 145 -19.20 5.22 1.37
CA LYS A 145 -20.29 5.43 0.43
C LYS A 145 -19.94 4.72 -0.87
N ASN A 146 -20.90 4.00 -1.41
CA ASN A 146 -20.74 3.24 -2.63
C ASN A 146 -22.01 3.29 -3.47
N ILE A 147 -21.82 3.39 -4.80
CA ILE A 147 -22.89 3.20 -5.79
C ILE A 147 -22.37 2.11 -6.75
N GLY A 148 -23.15 1.08 -6.96
CA GLY A 148 -22.76 -0.06 -7.77
C GLY A 148 -23.85 -0.48 -8.74
N LEU A 149 -23.43 -1.04 -9.86
CA LEU A 149 -24.26 -1.63 -10.90
C LEU A 149 -23.82 -3.06 -11.14
N ASP A 150 -24.76 -4.03 -10.95
CA ASP A 150 -24.56 -5.41 -11.36
C ASP A 150 -25.34 -5.63 -12.67
N PHE A 151 -24.70 -6.30 -13.63
CA PHE A 151 -25.29 -6.53 -14.94
C PHE A 151 -25.00 -7.94 -15.46
N SER A 152 -25.93 -8.45 -16.27
CA SER A 152 -25.73 -9.66 -17.06
C SER A 152 -26.48 -9.54 -18.38
N PHE A 153 -25.83 -9.91 -19.47
CA PHE A 153 -26.31 -9.77 -20.84
C PHE A 153 -26.12 -11.07 -21.64
N LEU A 154 -26.91 -11.22 -22.70
CA LEU A 154 -26.76 -12.26 -23.72
C LEU A 154 -26.77 -13.67 -23.12
N ASN A 155 -27.78 -13.99 -22.32
CA ASN A 155 -27.92 -15.25 -21.59
C ASN A 155 -26.70 -15.55 -20.70
N ASP A 156 -26.33 -14.56 -19.87
CA ASP A 156 -25.21 -14.60 -18.93
C ASP A 156 -23.82 -14.76 -19.57
N ARG A 157 -23.72 -14.57 -20.89
CA ARG A 157 -22.42 -14.64 -21.57
C ARG A 157 -21.49 -13.49 -21.20
N ILE A 158 -22.05 -12.34 -20.85
CA ILE A 158 -21.31 -11.19 -20.33
C ILE A 158 -21.98 -10.79 -19.03
N ASN A 159 -21.28 -10.88 -17.92
CA ASN A 159 -21.77 -10.43 -16.63
C ASN A 159 -20.66 -9.72 -15.86
N GLY A 160 -21.06 -8.89 -14.91
CA GLY A 160 -20.09 -8.15 -14.12
C GLY A 160 -20.70 -7.17 -13.16
N SER A 161 -19.83 -6.37 -12.59
CA SER A 161 -20.18 -5.26 -11.71
C SER A 161 -19.29 -4.04 -11.97
N PHE A 162 -19.84 -2.89 -11.70
CA PHE A 162 -19.11 -1.63 -11.62
C PHE A 162 -19.50 -0.95 -10.32
N ASP A 163 -18.50 -0.54 -9.53
CA ASP A 163 -18.67 0.12 -8.26
C ASP A 163 -17.89 1.44 -8.25
N TYR A 164 -18.53 2.52 -7.84
CA TYR A 164 -17.87 3.80 -7.53
C TYR A 164 -18.00 4.06 -6.03
N PHE A 165 -16.89 4.34 -5.38
CA PHE A 165 -16.84 4.54 -3.94
C PHE A 165 -16.12 5.83 -3.56
N TRP A 166 -16.52 6.41 -2.43
CA TRP A 166 -15.77 7.46 -1.72
C TRP A 166 -15.92 7.30 -0.23
N ASN A 167 -14.78 7.25 0.43
CA ASN A 167 -14.65 6.98 1.85
C ASN A 167 -13.96 8.16 2.52
N ASP A 168 -14.56 8.65 3.60
CA ASP A 168 -14.02 9.72 4.42
C ASP A 168 -13.50 9.12 5.74
N ILE A 169 -12.19 9.20 5.98
CA ILE A 169 -11.53 8.77 7.20
C ILE A 169 -11.30 10.01 8.04
N THR A 170 -11.93 10.08 9.20
CA THR A 170 -11.93 11.24 10.09
C THR A 170 -11.54 10.85 11.50
N ASN A 171 -11.12 11.81 12.31
CA ASN A 171 -10.61 11.55 13.65
C ASN A 171 -9.51 10.49 13.65
N MET A 172 -8.60 10.57 12.68
CA MET A 172 -7.54 9.59 12.54
C MET A 172 -6.74 9.49 13.82
N LEU A 173 -6.38 8.27 14.19
CA LEU A 173 -5.47 8.01 15.29
C LEU A 173 -4.04 8.24 14.84
N GLY A 174 -3.32 9.10 15.53
CA GLY A 174 -1.96 9.43 15.18
C GLY A 174 -1.20 10.07 16.34
N TRP A 175 -0.02 10.57 16.03
CA TRP A 175 0.88 11.19 16.98
C TRP A 175 1.10 12.65 16.60
N ALA A 176 1.09 13.53 17.57
CA ALA A 176 1.45 14.93 17.43
C ALA A 176 2.72 15.23 18.22
N ASN A 177 3.50 16.18 17.71
CA ASN A 177 4.71 16.66 18.41
C ASN A 177 4.33 17.54 19.59
N THR A 178 5.06 17.42 20.68
CA THR A 178 4.96 18.32 21.82
C THR A 178 5.96 19.48 21.69
N ASN A 179 5.80 20.50 22.51
CA ASN A 179 6.80 21.56 22.59
C ASN A 179 8.12 21.06 23.22
N ALA A 180 9.21 21.79 23.01
CA ALA A 180 10.55 21.42 23.47
C ALA A 180 10.69 21.32 25.01
N LEU A 181 9.76 21.86 25.77
CA LEU A 181 9.74 21.82 27.24
C LEU A 181 9.00 20.61 27.81
N SER A 182 8.37 19.81 26.95
CA SER A 182 7.66 18.61 27.39
C SER A 182 8.61 17.46 27.72
N MET A 183 8.25 16.66 28.72
CA MET A 183 8.96 15.41 29.01
C MET A 183 8.82 14.36 27.91
N PHE A 184 7.81 14.50 27.06
CA PHE A 184 7.51 13.57 25.95
C PHE A 184 7.67 14.31 24.63
N SER A 185 8.28 13.67 23.65
CA SER A 185 8.48 14.22 22.31
C SER A 185 7.21 14.24 21.47
N SER A 186 6.29 13.33 21.77
CA SER A 186 5.02 13.19 21.05
C SER A 186 3.92 12.65 21.96
N TYR A 187 2.67 12.85 21.54
CA TYR A 187 1.48 12.35 22.24
C TYR A 187 0.42 11.88 21.24
N PRO A 188 -0.40 10.88 21.62
CA PRO A 188 -1.46 10.38 20.76
C PRO A 188 -2.64 11.35 20.72
N ILE A 189 -3.18 11.56 19.53
CA ILE A 189 -4.36 12.39 19.30
C ILE A 189 -5.28 11.79 18.25
N ASN A 190 -6.50 12.31 18.20
CA ASN A 190 -7.36 12.22 17.03
C ASN A 190 -7.25 13.50 16.19
N GLY A 191 -7.19 13.35 14.88
CA GLY A 191 -7.18 14.49 13.97
C GLY A 191 -7.05 14.05 12.52
N GLY A 192 -6.97 15.03 11.63
CA GLY A 192 -6.84 14.79 10.22
C GLY A 192 -8.08 14.22 9.54
N HIS A 193 -8.12 14.38 8.23
CA HIS A 193 -9.16 13.85 7.36
C HIS A 193 -8.56 13.42 6.04
N ILE A 194 -8.70 12.15 5.69
CA ILE A 194 -8.34 11.59 4.38
C ILE A 194 -9.62 11.21 3.65
N ARG A 195 -9.69 11.56 2.36
CA ARG A 195 -10.69 11.03 1.45
C ARG A 195 -10.04 10.05 0.49
N ARG A 196 -10.58 8.84 0.43
CA ARG A 196 -10.26 7.84 -0.59
C ARG A 196 -11.46 7.67 -1.50
N TYR A 197 -11.24 7.78 -2.81
CA TYR A 197 -12.28 7.61 -3.82
C TYR A 197 -11.73 6.85 -5.01
N GLY A 198 -12.62 6.18 -5.72
CA GLY A 198 -12.21 5.37 -6.86
C GLY A 198 -13.37 4.56 -7.43
N TRP A 199 -13.01 3.66 -8.33
CA TRP A 199 -13.95 2.75 -8.94
C TRP A 199 -13.30 1.37 -9.17
N ASP A 200 -14.14 0.35 -9.12
CA ASP A 200 -13.80 -1.03 -9.41
C ASP A 200 -14.76 -1.57 -10.46
N ALA A 201 -14.24 -2.34 -11.40
CA ALA A 201 -15.03 -3.02 -12.41
C ALA A 201 -14.60 -4.48 -12.56
N THR A 202 -15.55 -5.37 -12.64
CA THR A 202 -15.32 -6.78 -12.96
C THR A 202 -16.21 -7.18 -14.11
N ILE A 203 -15.62 -7.76 -15.15
CA ILE A 203 -16.33 -8.26 -16.34
C ILE A 203 -15.94 -9.71 -16.55
N ASN A 204 -16.92 -10.58 -16.52
CA ASN A 204 -16.78 -12.00 -16.83
C ASN A 204 -17.43 -12.26 -18.18
N THR A 205 -16.76 -13.02 -19.05
CA THR A 205 -17.28 -13.37 -20.37
C THR A 205 -17.16 -14.86 -20.65
N THR A 206 -18.18 -15.42 -21.28
CA THR A 206 -18.09 -16.71 -21.94
C THR A 206 -17.95 -16.46 -23.45
N ASN A 207 -16.68 -16.45 -23.91
CA ASN A 207 -16.34 -16.08 -25.28
C ASN A 207 -16.82 -17.15 -26.27
N ILE A 208 -16.47 -18.39 -25.97
CA ILE A 208 -16.86 -19.56 -26.77
C ILE A 208 -17.36 -20.65 -25.81
N ALA A 209 -18.48 -21.27 -26.16
CA ALA A 209 -19.00 -22.45 -25.48
C ALA A 209 -19.55 -23.42 -26.53
N THR A 210 -18.82 -24.51 -26.75
CA THR A 210 -19.24 -25.64 -27.60
C THR A 210 -19.21 -26.93 -26.78
N HIS A 211 -19.61 -28.03 -27.36
CA HIS A 211 -19.59 -29.32 -26.67
C HIS A 211 -18.21 -29.74 -26.15
N ASN A 212 -17.15 -29.44 -26.91
CA ASN A 212 -15.77 -29.86 -26.54
C ASN A 212 -14.87 -28.76 -26.14
N PHE A 213 -15.24 -27.49 -26.38
CA PHE A 213 -14.36 -26.33 -26.11
C PHE A 213 -15.12 -25.20 -25.43
N ARG A 214 -14.55 -24.71 -24.31
CA ARG A 214 -15.04 -23.54 -23.60
C ARG A 214 -13.88 -22.57 -23.36
N TRP A 215 -14.12 -21.30 -23.66
CA TRP A 215 -13.24 -20.21 -23.34
C TRP A 215 -13.99 -19.15 -22.54
N THR A 216 -13.52 -18.88 -21.34
CA THR A 216 -14.03 -17.81 -20.47
C THR A 216 -12.92 -16.83 -20.14
N SER A 217 -13.29 -15.57 -19.94
CA SER A 217 -12.35 -14.53 -19.51
C SER A 217 -12.92 -13.74 -18.34
N VAL A 218 -12.04 -13.29 -17.46
CA VAL A 218 -12.33 -12.38 -16.34
C VAL A 218 -11.41 -11.18 -16.45
N LEU A 219 -11.99 -9.99 -16.56
CA LEU A 219 -11.26 -8.72 -16.52
C LEU A 219 -11.65 -7.99 -15.24
N THR A 220 -10.65 -7.64 -14.43
CA THR A 220 -10.79 -6.77 -13.27
C THR A 220 -10.04 -5.48 -13.51
N LEU A 221 -10.67 -4.36 -13.22
CA LEU A 221 -10.10 -3.02 -13.32
C LEU A 221 -10.35 -2.28 -12.02
N SER A 222 -9.35 -1.57 -11.51
CA SER A 222 -9.47 -0.77 -10.31
C SER A 222 -8.63 0.50 -10.41
N HIS A 223 -9.20 1.60 -9.98
CA HIS A 223 -8.52 2.87 -9.79
C HIS A 223 -8.96 3.49 -8.48
N TYR A 224 -8.01 3.94 -7.68
CA TYR A 224 -8.33 4.77 -6.53
C TYR A 224 -7.29 5.87 -6.31
N ASN A 225 -7.72 6.91 -5.63
CA ASN A 225 -6.85 7.96 -5.12
C ASN A 225 -7.17 8.24 -3.65
N SER A 226 -6.18 8.69 -2.90
CA SER A 226 -6.33 9.10 -1.50
C SER A 226 -5.74 10.49 -1.36
N ILE A 227 -6.53 11.43 -0.82
CA ILE A 227 -6.14 12.83 -0.65
C ILE A 227 -6.34 13.29 0.78
N TRP A 228 -5.47 14.18 1.22
CA TRP A 228 -5.63 14.90 2.46
C TRP A 228 -6.69 15.98 2.31
N LYS A 229 -7.75 15.91 3.10
CA LYS A 229 -8.71 17.01 3.28
C LYS A 229 -8.29 17.91 4.42
N GLU A 230 -7.69 17.31 5.45
CA GLU A 230 -7.14 17.99 6.60
C GLU A 230 -5.93 17.19 7.11
N ARG A 231 -4.85 17.88 7.39
CA ARG A 231 -3.64 17.26 7.96
C ARG A 231 -3.81 17.00 9.45
N MET A 232 -2.99 16.09 9.98
CA MET A 232 -2.90 15.88 11.43
C MET A 232 -2.48 17.20 12.11
N PRO A 233 -3.19 17.62 13.19
CA PRO A 233 -2.80 18.82 13.92
C PRO A 233 -1.46 18.60 14.65
N ASN A 234 -0.74 19.69 14.87
CA ASN A 234 0.55 19.70 15.59
C ASN A 234 1.60 18.72 15.06
N TYR A 235 1.59 18.50 13.75
CA TYR A 235 2.63 17.77 13.05
C TYR A 235 3.41 18.74 12.15
N ASP A 236 4.74 18.66 12.17
CA ASP A 236 5.60 19.56 11.39
C ASP A 236 5.64 19.12 9.92
N PHE A 237 4.73 19.68 9.13
CA PHE A 237 4.79 19.58 7.68
C PHE A 237 5.47 20.83 7.11
N ASN A 238 6.32 20.63 6.09
CA ASN A 238 6.82 21.75 5.30
C ASN A 238 5.65 22.43 4.55
N GLU A 239 5.79 23.72 4.24
CA GLU A 239 4.70 24.47 3.57
C GLU A 239 4.29 23.85 2.22
N TYR A 240 5.27 23.37 1.43
CA TYR A 240 4.98 22.70 0.16
C TYR A 240 4.21 21.37 0.33
N GLN A 241 4.14 20.80 1.54
CA GLN A 241 3.37 19.59 1.87
C GLN A 241 1.97 19.91 2.40
N LYS A 242 1.51 21.16 2.37
CA LYS A 242 0.20 21.59 2.89
C LYS A 242 -0.78 21.99 1.79
N GLN A 243 -0.55 21.55 0.57
CA GLN A 243 -1.43 21.85 -0.54
C GLN A 243 -2.82 21.24 -0.35
N LYS A 244 -3.84 21.93 -0.84
CA LYS A 244 -5.21 21.43 -0.79
C LYS A 244 -5.36 20.17 -1.63
N ASP A 245 -6.07 19.17 -1.10
CA ASP A 245 -6.37 17.91 -1.80
C ASP A 245 -5.12 17.14 -2.25
N GLU A 246 -4.03 17.31 -1.51
CA GLU A 246 -2.76 16.67 -1.78
C GLU A 246 -2.88 15.14 -1.65
N PRO A 247 -2.27 14.37 -2.57
CA PRO A 247 -2.23 12.92 -2.46
C PRO A 247 -1.58 12.45 -1.16
N VAL A 248 -2.17 11.44 -0.52
CA VAL A 248 -1.56 10.82 0.67
C VAL A 248 -0.23 10.18 0.33
N ASN A 249 -0.17 9.54 -0.84
CA ASN A 249 1.04 8.93 -1.37
C ASN A 249 1.71 9.89 -2.36
N ALA A 250 2.35 10.92 -1.81
CA ALA A 250 3.08 11.92 -2.59
C ALA A 250 4.59 11.79 -2.39
N LEU A 251 5.34 12.03 -3.45
CA LEU A 251 6.77 12.31 -3.43
C LEU A 251 6.98 13.79 -3.77
N TYR A 252 8.01 14.34 -3.20
CA TYR A 252 8.41 15.73 -3.37
C TYR A 252 9.88 15.78 -3.74
N PHE A 253 10.20 16.38 -4.87
CA PHE A 253 11.58 16.48 -5.32
C PHE A 253 11.76 17.62 -6.31
N TYR A 254 13.00 18.09 -6.40
CA TYR A 254 13.45 18.96 -7.47
C TYR A 254 13.65 18.17 -8.75
N ARG A 255 13.18 18.72 -9.88
CA ARG A 255 13.46 18.14 -11.19
C ARG A 255 14.89 18.43 -11.61
N THR A 256 15.49 17.44 -12.29
CA THR A 256 16.81 17.54 -12.87
C THR A 256 16.74 17.62 -14.40
N ASP A 257 17.73 18.25 -15.01
CA ASP A 257 17.84 18.43 -16.46
C ASP A 257 19.27 18.18 -16.96
N GLY A 258 19.72 16.94 -16.77
CA GLY A 258 21.07 16.54 -17.13
C GLY A 258 22.10 16.82 -16.05
N ILE A 259 23.37 16.77 -16.46
CA ILE A 259 24.54 16.90 -15.58
C ILE A 259 25.39 18.09 -16.03
N ILE A 260 25.96 18.82 -15.08
CA ILE A 260 26.88 19.92 -15.35
C ILE A 260 28.15 19.38 -16.02
N ASN A 261 28.44 19.87 -17.22
CA ASN A 261 29.61 19.44 -17.99
C ASN A 261 30.93 19.96 -17.39
N ALA A 262 32.06 19.47 -17.92
CA ALA A 262 33.38 19.83 -17.42
C ALA A 262 33.70 21.35 -17.60
N GLU A 263 33.20 21.94 -18.67
CA GLU A 263 33.39 23.35 -19.00
C GLU A 263 32.43 24.27 -18.24
N MET A 264 31.48 23.71 -17.49
CA MET A 264 30.45 24.42 -16.74
C MET A 264 29.57 25.34 -17.61
N SER A 265 29.50 25.09 -18.92
CA SER A 265 28.77 25.94 -19.86
C SER A 265 27.25 25.83 -19.75
N ASN A 266 26.74 24.78 -19.12
CA ASN A 266 25.32 24.49 -18.93
C ASN A 266 24.82 24.74 -17.50
N VAL A 267 25.56 25.53 -16.69
CA VAL A 267 25.14 25.87 -15.33
C VAL A 267 24.13 27.02 -15.34
N PRO A 268 22.88 26.81 -14.93
CA PRO A 268 21.89 27.88 -14.89
C PRO A 268 22.18 28.88 -13.75
N ALA A 269 21.69 30.12 -13.92
CA ALA A 269 21.93 31.19 -12.94
C ALA A 269 21.32 30.90 -11.56
N HIS A 270 20.20 30.18 -11.49
CA HIS A 270 19.49 29.79 -10.29
C HIS A 270 20.14 28.60 -9.55
N GLN A 271 21.13 27.90 -10.16
CA GLN A 271 21.80 26.76 -9.53
C GLN A 271 22.47 27.20 -8.22
N PRO A 272 22.22 26.51 -7.08
CA PRO A 272 22.91 26.79 -5.81
C PRO A 272 24.43 26.76 -5.97
N GLU A 273 25.13 27.72 -5.39
CA GLU A 273 26.59 27.87 -5.57
C GLU A 273 27.37 26.62 -5.19
N ALA A 274 26.99 25.97 -4.09
CA ALA A 274 27.62 24.72 -3.64
C ALA A 274 27.43 23.55 -4.61
N LEU A 275 26.49 23.64 -5.55
CA LEU A 275 26.21 22.63 -6.57
C LEU A 275 26.64 23.07 -7.97
N ARG A 276 27.33 24.19 -8.12
CA ARG A 276 27.96 24.63 -9.37
C ARG A 276 29.30 23.93 -9.57
N LEU A 277 29.26 22.64 -9.68
CA LEU A 277 30.44 21.79 -9.85
C LEU A 277 30.20 20.81 -11.02
N PRO A 278 31.24 20.54 -11.83
CA PRO A 278 31.14 19.51 -12.87
C PRO A 278 30.71 18.18 -12.29
N GLY A 279 29.76 17.52 -12.93
CA GLY A 279 29.20 16.26 -12.48
C GLY A 279 28.03 16.38 -11.51
N CYS A 280 27.68 17.59 -11.03
CA CYS A 280 26.43 17.81 -10.30
C CYS A 280 25.23 17.84 -11.27
N PRO A 281 24.03 17.44 -10.80
CA PRO A 281 22.81 17.57 -11.62
C PRO A 281 22.45 19.05 -11.82
N VAL A 282 21.97 19.37 -12.99
CA VAL A 282 21.32 20.65 -13.29
C VAL A 282 19.93 20.60 -12.67
N LEU A 283 19.61 21.54 -11.79
CA LEU A 283 18.29 21.66 -11.18
C LEU A 283 17.40 22.58 -11.98
N LYS A 284 16.12 22.24 -12.12
CA LYS A 284 15.14 23.04 -12.86
C LYS A 284 14.47 24.07 -11.95
N ASP A 285 14.39 25.29 -12.43
CA ASP A 285 13.48 26.31 -11.96
C ASP A 285 12.14 26.07 -12.66
N LEU A 286 11.15 25.56 -11.92
CA LEU A 286 9.86 25.14 -12.50
C LEU A 286 8.89 26.31 -12.69
N ASN A 287 8.95 27.31 -11.84
CA ASN A 287 8.08 28.49 -11.93
C ASN A 287 8.68 29.60 -12.83
N GLY A 288 10.00 29.53 -13.16
CA GLY A 288 10.68 30.45 -14.06
C GLY A 288 11.02 31.81 -13.46
N ASP A 289 11.12 31.91 -12.15
CA ASP A 289 11.40 33.18 -11.44
C ASP A 289 12.88 33.51 -11.30
N GLY A 290 13.76 32.60 -11.72
CA GLY A 290 15.22 32.75 -11.67
C GLY A 290 15.85 32.37 -10.35
N LYS A 291 15.12 31.72 -9.44
CA LYS A 291 15.59 31.22 -8.15
C LYS A 291 15.32 29.73 -8.05
N LEU A 292 15.97 29.07 -7.10
CA LEU A 292 15.65 27.71 -6.71
C LEU A 292 15.18 27.73 -5.26
N ASP A 293 13.89 27.55 -5.07
CA ASP A 293 13.28 27.52 -3.74
C ASP A 293 12.18 26.45 -3.62
N THR A 294 11.37 26.52 -2.57
CA THR A 294 10.35 25.50 -2.31
C THR A 294 9.19 25.50 -3.30
N GLU A 295 9.04 26.53 -4.13
CA GLU A 295 8.03 26.60 -5.20
C GLU A 295 8.39 25.73 -6.41
N ASP A 296 9.70 25.37 -6.55
CA ASP A 296 10.19 24.45 -7.57
C ASP A 296 10.07 22.98 -7.20
N ILE A 297 9.56 22.68 -6.02
CA ILE A 297 9.36 21.29 -5.58
C ILE A 297 8.13 20.72 -6.27
N GLU A 298 8.34 19.73 -7.15
CA GLU A 298 7.26 19.02 -7.81
C GLU A 298 6.65 17.99 -6.85
N LEU A 299 5.31 18.00 -6.78
CA LEU A 299 4.53 16.97 -6.13
C LEU A 299 4.17 15.90 -7.15
N VAL A 300 4.55 14.66 -6.88
CA VAL A 300 4.21 13.49 -7.72
C VAL A 300 3.39 12.50 -6.93
N ASN A 301 2.15 12.27 -7.39
CA ASN A 301 1.33 11.18 -6.88
C ASN A 301 1.87 9.85 -7.38
N VAL A 302 2.24 8.97 -6.44
CA VAL A 302 2.79 7.63 -6.74
C VAL A 302 1.79 6.51 -6.57
N THR A 303 0.51 6.83 -6.34
CA THR A 303 -0.56 5.82 -6.41
C THR A 303 -0.72 5.36 -7.86
N PRO A 304 -0.73 4.04 -8.12
CA PRO A 304 -0.97 3.53 -9.47
C PRO A 304 -2.27 4.10 -10.07
N LYS A 305 -2.19 4.55 -11.32
CA LYS A 305 -3.34 5.09 -12.03
C LYS A 305 -4.35 4.02 -12.45
N LEU A 306 -3.90 2.78 -12.60
CA LEU A 306 -4.75 1.66 -12.96
C LEU A 306 -4.12 0.35 -12.47
N TYR A 307 -4.94 -0.42 -11.79
CA TYR A 307 -4.70 -1.84 -11.53
C TYR A 307 -5.59 -2.64 -12.47
N TRP A 308 -5.05 -3.68 -13.10
CA TRP A 308 -5.89 -4.59 -13.84
C TRP A 308 -5.41 -6.04 -13.72
N GLY A 309 -6.35 -6.93 -13.77
CA GLY A 309 -6.14 -8.36 -13.84
C GLY A 309 -6.92 -8.94 -15.00
N PHE A 310 -6.32 -9.86 -15.76
CA PHE A 310 -6.96 -10.51 -16.88
C PHE A 310 -6.70 -12.01 -16.84
N GLY A 311 -7.76 -12.75 -16.50
CA GLY A 311 -7.76 -14.20 -16.45
C GLY A 311 -8.41 -14.78 -17.69
N ASN A 312 -7.83 -15.86 -18.23
CA ASN A 312 -8.41 -16.65 -19.30
C ASN A 312 -8.35 -18.12 -18.93
N THR A 313 -9.48 -18.77 -19.06
CA THR A 313 -9.61 -20.22 -18.88
C THR A 313 -10.06 -20.86 -20.19
N PHE A 314 -9.26 -21.78 -20.68
CA PHE A 314 -9.55 -22.59 -21.87
C PHE A 314 -9.76 -24.03 -21.42
N THR A 315 -10.92 -24.58 -21.71
CA THR A 315 -11.22 -26.02 -21.46
C THR A 315 -11.45 -26.70 -22.79
N TYR A 316 -10.68 -27.73 -23.09
CA TYR A 316 -10.85 -28.58 -24.25
C TYR A 316 -10.94 -30.02 -23.81
N LYS A 317 -12.16 -30.57 -23.87
CA LYS A 317 -12.44 -31.91 -23.31
C LYS A 317 -11.94 -31.96 -21.85
N ASN A 318 -10.95 -32.80 -21.58
CA ASN A 318 -10.40 -33.05 -20.27
C ASN A 318 -9.19 -32.14 -19.94
N TRP A 319 -8.74 -31.28 -20.87
CA TRP A 319 -7.69 -30.33 -20.69
C TRP A 319 -8.25 -29.00 -20.19
N ASN A 320 -7.51 -28.38 -19.26
CA ASN A 320 -7.78 -27.05 -18.75
C ASN A 320 -6.49 -26.24 -18.76
N LEU A 321 -6.51 -25.07 -19.39
CA LEU A 321 -5.43 -24.10 -19.38
C LEU A 321 -5.93 -22.80 -18.78
N ASP A 322 -5.32 -22.38 -17.67
CA ASP A 322 -5.57 -21.10 -17.00
C ASP A 322 -4.36 -20.18 -17.18
N VAL A 323 -4.60 -18.96 -17.61
CA VAL A 323 -3.59 -17.92 -17.74
C VAL A 323 -4.09 -16.67 -17.06
N PHE A 324 -3.31 -16.15 -16.10
CA PHE A 324 -3.65 -14.91 -15.39
C PHE A 324 -2.54 -13.87 -15.53
N LEU A 325 -2.93 -12.69 -15.98
CA LEU A 325 -2.08 -11.51 -16.07
C LEU A 325 -2.49 -10.49 -15.02
N TYR A 326 -1.50 -9.78 -14.49
CA TYR A 326 -1.69 -8.72 -13.51
C TYR A 326 -0.82 -7.53 -13.84
N SER A 327 -1.30 -6.32 -13.54
CA SER A 327 -0.59 -5.10 -13.87
C SER A 327 -0.90 -3.97 -12.89
N GLN A 328 0.10 -3.12 -12.67
CA GLN A 328 -0.02 -1.80 -12.07
C GLN A 328 0.57 -0.78 -13.04
N LEU A 329 -0.21 0.21 -13.43
CA LEU A 329 0.21 1.24 -14.39
C LEU A 329 0.27 2.62 -13.73
N GLY A 330 1.20 3.44 -14.18
CA GLY A 330 1.37 4.82 -13.73
C GLY A 330 2.01 4.95 -12.35
N LEU A 331 2.82 3.99 -11.95
CA LEU A 331 3.55 3.97 -10.69
C LEU A 331 4.99 4.45 -10.89
N LYS A 332 5.49 5.29 -9.98
CA LYS A 332 6.92 5.67 -9.90
C LYS A 332 7.53 5.09 -8.63
N LYS A 333 8.75 4.57 -8.74
CA LYS A 333 9.53 4.05 -7.60
C LYS A 333 10.98 4.52 -7.69
N HIS A 334 11.60 4.65 -6.54
CA HIS A 334 13.04 4.81 -6.47
C HIS A 334 13.74 3.48 -6.78
N ASN A 335 14.66 3.51 -7.72
CA ASN A 335 15.53 2.39 -8.02
C ASN A 335 16.81 2.51 -7.19
N TYR A 336 16.84 1.85 -6.04
CA TYR A 336 17.96 1.94 -5.10
C TYR A 336 19.30 1.42 -5.66
N ILE A 337 19.30 0.73 -6.80
CA ILE A 337 20.55 0.31 -7.46
C ILE A 337 21.39 1.55 -7.83
N TYR A 338 20.74 2.70 -8.05
CA TYR A 338 21.45 3.96 -8.26
C TYR A 338 22.15 4.48 -6.99
N ASP A 339 21.69 4.11 -5.81
CA ASP A 339 22.37 4.50 -4.56
C ASP A 339 23.77 3.86 -4.46
N TRP A 340 23.98 2.73 -5.14
CA TRP A 340 25.28 2.05 -5.22
C TRP A 340 26.28 2.71 -6.18
N THR A 341 25.91 3.81 -6.79
CA THR A 341 26.81 4.68 -7.55
C THR A 341 27.29 5.88 -6.73
N SER A 342 26.92 5.96 -5.46
CA SER A 342 27.31 7.07 -4.58
C SER A 342 28.79 7.00 -4.17
N ALA A 343 29.35 8.16 -3.76
CA ALA A 343 30.74 8.21 -3.30
C ALA A 343 31.01 7.35 -2.06
N SER A 344 30.03 7.22 -1.16
CA SER A 344 30.16 6.37 0.03
C SER A 344 30.26 4.88 -0.33
N GLU A 345 29.52 4.44 -1.33
CA GLU A 345 29.60 3.07 -1.84
C GLU A 345 30.90 2.83 -2.62
N LEU A 346 31.37 3.84 -3.37
CA LEU A 346 32.68 3.76 -4.06
C LEU A 346 33.85 3.65 -3.08
N ALA A 347 33.76 4.34 -1.93
CA ALA A 347 34.78 4.28 -0.89
C ALA A 347 34.76 2.97 -0.09
N SER A 348 33.72 2.17 -0.18
CA SER A 348 33.60 0.89 0.50
C SER A 348 34.47 -0.16 -0.20
N GLN A 349 35.56 -0.54 0.44
CA GLN A 349 36.56 -1.46 -0.15
C GLN A 349 36.07 -2.90 -0.37
N ASN A 350 34.92 -3.27 0.21
CA ASN A 350 34.41 -4.65 0.20
C ASN A 350 33.02 -4.80 -0.45
N SER A 351 32.50 -3.77 -1.11
CA SER A 351 31.20 -3.84 -1.77
C SER A 351 31.32 -3.96 -3.28
N ASN A 352 30.47 -4.80 -3.87
CA ASN A 352 30.28 -4.80 -5.30
C ASN A 352 29.60 -3.49 -5.75
N GLN A 353 30.02 -2.98 -6.89
CA GLN A 353 29.44 -1.82 -7.51
C GLN A 353 28.28 -2.18 -8.44
N SER A 354 27.35 -1.26 -8.59
CA SER A 354 26.28 -1.38 -9.58
C SER A 354 26.82 -1.31 -11.01
N VAL A 355 26.20 -2.04 -11.92
CA VAL A 355 26.48 -1.92 -13.36
C VAL A 355 26.25 -0.48 -13.89
N TYR A 356 25.39 0.29 -13.24
CA TYR A 356 25.11 1.70 -13.55
C TYR A 356 26.26 2.66 -13.23
N MET A 357 27.35 2.19 -12.60
CA MET A 357 28.59 2.95 -12.54
C MET A 357 29.14 3.36 -13.91
N LYS A 358 28.76 2.62 -14.98
CA LYS A 358 29.10 2.99 -16.35
C LYS A 358 28.37 4.25 -16.84
N ASP A 359 27.25 4.60 -16.19
CA ASP A 359 26.42 5.75 -16.54
C ASP A 359 26.76 6.97 -15.66
N VAL A 360 27.63 6.82 -14.67
CA VAL A 360 28.09 7.92 -13.80
C VAL A 360 28.99 8.86 -14.59
N TRP A 361 28.74 10.15 -14.47
CA TRP A 361 29.53 11.18 -15.13
C TRP A 361 30.96 11.22 -14.58
N HIS A 362 31.93 11.31 -15.49
CA HIS A 362 33.34 11.54 -15.18
C HIS A 362 33.97 12.34 -16.32
N SER A 363 34.73 13.38 -15.99
CA SER A 363 35.22 14.35 -16.96
C SER A 363 36.04 13.75 -18.11
N GLU A 364 36.83 12.70 -17.85
CA GLU A 364 37.68 12.03 -18.81
C GLU A 364 37.14 10.69 -19.27
N LEU A 365 36.63 9.86 -18.33
CA LEU A 365 36.23 8.49 -18.59
C LEU A 365 34.82 8.36 -19.18
N ASN A 366 33.91 9.24 -18.76
CA ASN A 366 32.53 9.27 -19.23
C ASN A 366 31.93 10.67 -19.20
N PRO A 367 32.34 11.59 -20.08
CA PRO A 367 31.86 12.98 -20.11
C PRO A 367 30.38 13.11 -20.50
N ASN A 368 29.80 12.05 -21.08
CA ASN A 368 28.38 11.96 -21.45
C ASN A 368 27.56 11.15 -20.44
N GLY A 369 28.08 10.91 -19.25
CA GLY A 369 27.38 10.17 -18.19
C GLY A 369 26.04 10.84 -17.82
N THR A 370 25.02 10.03 -17.60
CA THR A 370 23.65 10.49 -17.30
C THR A 370 23.32 10.46 -15.81
N LEU A 371 24.16 9.84 -15.01
CA LEU A 371 24.08 9.85 -13.56
C LEU A 371 25.09 10.83 -12.97
N PRO A 372 24.75 11.47 -11.84
CA PRO A 372 25.65 12.42 -11.21
C PRO A 372 27.03 11.84 -10.88
N GLY A 373 28.06 12.67 -11.02
CA GLY A 373 29.40 12.33 -10.63
C GLY A 373 29.61 12.34 -9.12
N VAL A 374 30.84 11.99 -8.69
CA VAL A 374 31.22 11.90 -7.27
C VAL A 374 31.04 13.25 -6.54
N ALA A 375 31.21 14.37 -7.24
CA ALA A 375 31.03 15.72 -6.66
C ALA A 375 29.63 15.92 -6.05
N TRP A 376 28.58 15.42 -6.67
CA TRP A 376 27.21 15.50 -6.15
C TRP A 376 27.07 14.81 -4.77
N THR A 377 27.60 13.62 -4.65
CA THR A 377 27.49 12.83 -3.42
C THR A 377 28.36 13.36 -2.28
N GLN A 378 29.42 14.09 -2.62
CA GLN A 378 30.31 14.74 -1.65
C GLN A 378 29.87 16.15 -1.24
N ALA A 379 29.04 16.80 -2.04
CA ALA A 379 28.61 18.17 -1.78
C ALA A 379 27.82 18.33 -0.46
N ASN A 380 27.19 17.26 0.02
CA ASN A 380 26.40 17.20 1.26
C ASN A 380 25.47 18.43 1.44
N VAL A 381 24.86 18.85 0.34
CA VAL A 381 24.00 20.04 0.29
C VAL A 381 22.57 19.65 0.60
N THR A 382 21.98 20.35 1.56
CA THR A 382 20.54 20.27 1.80
C THR A 382 19.85 21.29 0.88
N LEU A 383 19.02 20.81 -0.04
CA LEU A 383 18.22 21.67 -0.91
C LEU A 383 17.14 22.40 -0.09
N PRO A 384 16.64 23.56 -0.58
CA PRO A 384 15.58 24.30 0.11
C PRO A 384 14.41 23.39 0.48
N GLY A 385 13.85 23.56 1.68
CA GLY A 385 12.77 22.70 2.18
C GLY A 385 13.16 21.26 2.50
N GLY A 386 14.41 20.84 2.31
CA GLY A 386 14.89 19.47 2.61
C GLY A 386 14.40 18.40 1.62
N ALA A 387 13.84 18.79 0.48
CA ALA A 387 13.43 17.85 -0.57
C ALA A 387 14.67 17.30 -1.31
N GLY A 388 14.56 16.05 -1.78
CA GLY A 388 15.58 15.43 -2.64
C GLY A 388 15.43 15.82 -4.10
N THR A 389 16.07 15.06 -4.99
CA THR A 389 15.92 15.18 -6.45
C THR A 389 15.15 13.98 -7.03
N ASP A 390 14.75 14.08 -8.29
CA ASP A 390 14.08 12.99 -9.02
C ASP A 390 15.05 11.90 -9.51
N ILE A 391 16.33 12.03 -9.20
CA ILE A 391 17.36 11.03 -9.58
C ILE A 391 17.04 9.69 -8.93
N GLY A 392 17.08 8.64 -9.75
CA GLY A 392 16.77 7.29 -9.32
C GLY A 392 15.27 6.96 -9.29
N TYR A 393 14.37 7.92 -9.50
CA TYR A 393 12.94 7.63 -9.62
C TYR A 393 12.56 7.27 -11.05
N GLU A 394 12.07 6.07 -11.22
CA GLU A 394 11.70 5.51 -12.52
C GLU A 394 10.23 5.13 -12.60
N ASN A 395 9.73 4.99 -13.83
CA ASN A 395 8.43 4.37 -14.09
C ASN A 395 8.53 2.88 -13.78
N SER A 396 7.79 2.43 -12.77
CA SER A 396 7.72 1.03 -12.35
C SER A 396 6.43 0.34 -12.78
N SER A 397 5.75 0.87 -13.81
CA SER A 397 4.62 0.19 -14.43
C SER A 397 5.05 -1.17 -14.98
N PHE A 398 4.19 -2.17 -14.82
CA PHE A 398 4.50 -3.51 -15.29
C PHE A 398 3.25 -4.28 -15.70
N VAL A 399 3.45 -5.29 -16.53
CA VAL A 399 2.52 -6.38 -16.82
C VAL A 399 3.21 -7.69 -16.47
N ARG A 400 2.60 -8.48 -15.61
CA ARG A 400 3.13 -9.77 -15.18
C ARG A 400 2.17 -10.91 -15.53
N VAL A 401 2.70 -11.95 -16.17
CA VAL A 401 2.02 -13.23 -16.21
C VAL A 401 2.16 -13.86 -14.83
N ARG A 402 1.07 -13.87 -14.06
CA ARG A 402 1.08 -14.32 -12.66
C ARG A 402 1.19 -15.82 -12.55
N ASN A 403 0.37 -16.51 -13.34
CA ASN A 403 0.42 -17.96 -13.44
C ASN A 403 -0.05 -18.46 -14.80
N ILE A 404 0.49 -19.60 -15.17
CA ILE A 404 0.02 -20.45 -16.27
C ILE A 404 -0.12 -21.84 -15.70
N THR A 405 -1.38 -22.34 -15.66
CA THR A 405 -1.67 -23.67 -15.15
C THR A 405 -2.26 -24.51 -16.25
N LEU A 406 -1.62 -25.64 -16.57
CA LEU A 406 -2.14 -26.65 -17.48
C LEU A 406 -2.52 -27.90 -16.70
N GLY A 407 -3.77 -28.28 -16.74
CA GLY A 407 -4.32 -29.46 -16.06
C GLY A 407 -4.96 -30.46 -17.00
N TYR A 408 -4.97 -31.71 -16.61
CA TYR A 408 -5.69 -32.78 -17.26
C TYR A 408 -6.54 -33.53 -16.24
N GLN A 409 -7.85 -33.66 -16.52
CA GLN A 409 -8.80 -34.38 -15.70
C GLN A 409 -8.98 -35.79 -16.27
N PHE A 410 -8.61 -36.81 -15.52
CA PHE A 410 -8.87 -38.19 -15.89
C PHE A 410 -10.31 -38.54 -15.59
N GLU A 411 -11.00 -39.12 -16.58
CA GLU A 411 -12.33 -39.66 -16.38
C GLU A 411 -12.26 -40.97 -15.58
N ARG A 412 -13.24 -41.21 -14.73
CA ARG A 412 -13.30 -42.41 -13.91
C ARG A 412 -13.09 -43.70 -14.69
N ASN A 413 -13.68 -43.78 -15.90
CA ASN A 413 -13.59 -44.93 -16.80
C ASN A 413 -12.16 -45.20 -17.29
N ASN A 414 -11.30 -44.16 -17.33
CA ASN A 414 -9.92 -44.26 -17.79
C ASN A 414 -8.94 -44.62 -16.65
N LEU A 415 -9.43 -44.71 -15.40
CA LEU A 415 -8.64 -45.07 -14.24
C LEU A 415 -8.58 -46.57 -13.95
N GLY A 416 -9.25 -47.41 -14.78
CA GLY A 416 -9.23 -48.85 -14.64
C GLY A 416 -9.68 -49.31 -13.24
N LEU A 417 -8.87 -50.16 -12.58
CA LEU A 417 -9.15 -50.66 -11.23
C LEU A 417 -9.19 -49.56 -10.17
N PHE A 418 -8.41 -48.50 -10.35
CA PHE A 418 -8.39 -47.32 -9.44
C PHE A 418 -9.73 -46.59 -9.46
N GLY A 419 -10.47 -46.60 -10.57
CA GLY A 419 -11.80 -45.98 -10.64
C GLY A 419 -12.88 -46.59 -9.73
N LYS A 420 -12.59 -47.71 -9.05
CA LYS A 420 -13.45 -48.24 -7.98
C LYS A 420 -13.37 -47.45 -6.70
N TYR A 421 -12.21 -46.85 -6.41
CA TYR A 421 -11.90 -46.14 -5.18
C TYR A 421 -11.74 -44.64 -5.40
N VAL A 422 -11.44 -44.19 -6.61
CA VAL A 422 -11.15 -42.82 -6.97
C VAL A 422 -12.22 -42.31 -7.92
N SER A 423 -12.97 -41.31 -7.52
CA SER A 423 -14.02 -40.69 -8.34
C SER A 423 -13.48 -39.60 -9.28
N GLY A 424 -12.30 -39.06 -9.01
CA GLY A 424 -11.65 -38.07 -9.87
C GLY A 424 -10.14 -37.97 -9.61
N LEU A 425 -9.41 -37.83 -10.70
CA LEU A 425 -7.95 -37.59 -10.67
C LEU A 425 -7.63 -36.44 -11.61
N ARG A 426 -6.99 -35.38 -11.09
CA ARG A 426 -6.47 -34.29 -11.90
C ARG A 426 -4.95 -34.18 -11.68
N LEU A 427 -4.20 -34.19 -12.78
CA LEU A 427 -2.80 -33.79 -12.80
C LEU A 427 -2.67 -32.39 -13.35
N TYR A 428 -1.78 -31.59 -12.80
CA TYR A 428 -1.54 -30.24 -13.32
C TYR A 428 -0.07 -29.82 -13.15
N VAL A 429 0.34 -28.93 -14.03
CA VAL A 429 1.60 -28.17 -13.95
C VAL A 429 1.23 -26.71 -13.83
N ASP A 430 1.86 -26.02 -12.88
CA ASP A 430 1.68 -24.59 -12.65
C ASP A 430 3.03 -23.89 -12.72
N VAL A 431 3.07 -22.76 -13.42
CA VAL A 431 4.23 -21.87 -13.49
C VAL A 431 3.82 -20.49 -13.00
N GLN A 432 4.41 -20.07 -11.88
CA GLN A 432 4.16 -18.75 -11.31
C GLN A 432 5.24 -17.76 -11.73
N ASN A 433 4.81 -16.54 -12.02
CA ASN A 433 5.63 -15.41 -12.42
C ASN A 433 6.60 -15.72 -13.59
N PRO A 434 6.18 -16.44 -14.66
CA PRO A 434 7.09 -16.80 -15.75
C PRO A 434 7.66 -15.59 -16.47
N PHE A 435 6.87 -14.51 -16.63
CA PHE A 435 7.25 -13.30 -17.39
C PHE A 435 6.78 -12.04 -16.70
N THR A 436 7.66 -11.02 -16.68
CA THR A 436 7.34 -9.66 -16.26
C THR A 436 7.82 -8.70 -17.34
N PHE A 437 6.94 -7.84 -17.81
CA PHE A 437 7.22 -6.82 -18.82
C PHE A 437 7.18 -5.46 -18.11
N THR A 438 8.32 -4.75 -18.09
CA THR A 438 8.48 -3.47 -17.42
C THR A 438 9.64 -2.69 -18.01
N SER A 439 9.60 -1.36 -17.90
CA SER A 439 10.74 -0.47 -18.16
C SER A 439 11.58 -0.20 -16.91
N PHE A 440 11.13 -0.65 -15.73
CA PHE A 440 11.84 -0.47 -14.49
C PHE A 440 13.17 -1.26 -14.51
N LYS A 441 14.26 -0.57 -14.23
CA LYS A 441 15.61 -1.13 -14.28
C LYS A 441 16.07 -1.76 -12.94
N GLY A 442 15.25 -1.62 -11.87
CA GLY A 442 15.47 -2.29 -10.58
C GLY A 442 15.17 -3.79 -10.63
N PHE A 443 15.34 -4.50 -9.52
CA PHE A 443 15.18 -5.95 -9.47
C PHE A 443 13.74 -6.41 -9.72
N ASP A 444 12.77 -5.72 -9.16
CA ASP A 444 11.36 -6.07 -9.34
C ASP A 444 10.46 -4.83 -9.23
N PRO A 445 9.58 -4.56 -10.22
CA PRO A 445 8.71 -3.39 -10.20
C PRO A 445 7.59 -3.49 -9.15
N GLU A 446 7.23 -4.68 -8.68
CA GLU A 446 6.12 -4.90 -7.75
C GLU A 446 6.56 -4.84 -6.29
N VAL A 447 7.74 -5.35 -5.98
CA VAL A 447 8.24 -5.44 -4.61
C VAL A 447 8.47 -4.06 -4.02
N VAL A 448 7.86 -3.79 -2.86
CA VAL A 448 7.97 -2.54 -2.12
C VAL A 448 8.55 -2.84 -0.75
N THR A 449 9.67 -2.24 -0.43
CA THR A 449 10.28 -2.37 0.90
C THR A 449 9.52 -1.60 1.96
N GLY A 450 9.61 -2.05 3.21
CA GLY A 450 8.91 -1.53 4.38
C GLY A 450 9.14 -0.06 4.77
N GLY A 451 9.63 0.76 3.86
CA GLY A 451 9.81 2.21 4.00
C GLY A 451 9.05 3.03 2.97
N GLY A 452 8.00 2.51 2.36
CA GLY A 452 7.24 3.20 1.32
C GLY A 452 7.83 2.99 -0.08
N TYR A 453 7.75 3.98 -0.95
CA TYR A 453 8.09 3.89 -2.38
C TYR A 453 9.60 3.83 -2.69
N LYS A 454 10.43 3.68 -1.69
CA LYS A 454 11.85 3.39 -1.86
C LYS A 454 11.99 1.90 -2.13
N GLY A 455 12.44 1.51 -3.31
CA GLY A 455 12.84 0.14 -3.58
C GLY A 455 13.99 -0.21 -2.64
N GLY A 456 13.75 -1.02 -1.60
CA GLY A 456 14.74 -1.26 -0.57
C GLY A 456 15.88 -2.18 -0.99
N LYS A 457 16.98 -2.01 -0.33
CA LYS A 457 18.22 -2.77 -0.59
C LYS A 457 18.11 -4.27 -0.29
N ALA A 458 17.05 -4.71 0.39
CA ALA A 458 17.01 -6.05 1.01
C ALA A 458 15.86 -6.94 0.53
N GLU A 459 15.02 -6.48 -0.42
CA GLU A 459 13.89 -7.31 -0.82
C GLU A 459 14.20 -8.25 -1.95
N TYR A 460 13.81 -9.47 -1.72
CA TYR A 460 13.97 -10.53 -2.70
C TYR A 460 12.97 -10.31 -3.86
N PRO A 461 13.42 -10.35 -5.13
CA PRO A 461 12.50 -10.24 -6.26
C PRO A 461 11.51 -11.40 -6.27
N MET A 462 10.35 -11.20 -6.90
CA MET A 462 9.35 -12.25 -7.05
C MET A 462 9.96 -13.44 -7.77
N THR A 463 9.88 -14.60 -7.11
CA THR A 463 10.46 -15.84 -7.64
C THR A 463 9.60 -16.43 -8.75
N ARG A 464 10.25 -17.05 -9.72
CA ARG A 464 9.60 -17.93 -10.67
C ARG A 464 9.50 -19.32 -10.05
N THR A 465 8.28 -19.85 -9.93
CA THR A 465 8.04 -21.15 -9.28
C THR A 465 7.40 -22.11 -10.27
N TYR A 466 7.90 -23.33 -10.31
CA TYR A 466 7.35 -24.44 -11.10
C TYR A 466 6.80 -25.48 -10.13
N SER A 467 5.56 -25.85 -10.32
CA SER A 467 4.88 -26.82 -9.46
C SER A 467 4.21 -27.89 -10.30
N VAL A 468 4.27 -29.12 -9.82
CA VAL A 468 3.47 -30.23 -10.33
C VAL A 468 2.56 -30.70 -9.21
N GLY A 469 1.29 -30.83 -9.50
CA GLY A 469 0.30 -31.20 -8.48
C GLY A 469 -0.64 -32.30 -8.97
N LEU A 470 -1.16 -33.01 -7.98
CA LEU A 470 -2.15 -34.07 -8.14
C LEU A 470 -3.31 -33.81 -7.19
N ASN A 471 -4.53 -33.77 -7.73
CA ASN A 471 -5.76 -33.74 -6.95
C ASN A 471 -6.47 -35.08 -7.10
N LEU A 472 -6.73 -35.72 -5.98
CA LEU A 472 -7.43 -37.00 -5.93
C LEU A 472 -8.75 -36.82 -5.16
N THR A 473 -9.85 -37.26 -5.78
CA THR A 473 -11.16 -37.31 -5.12
C THR A 473 -11.52 -38.77 -4.92
N LEU A 474 -11.72 -39.20 -3.69
CA LEU A 474 -12.10 -40.58 -3.31
C LEU A 474 -13.60 -40.80 -3.45
#